data_4e2ff6b765edfa9c8a2d5f7d790aedc8
#
_entry.id   4e2ff6b765edfa9c8a2d5f7d790aedc8
#
_cell.length_a   1.000
_cell.length_b   1.000
_cell.length_c   1.000
_cell.angle_alpha   90.00
_cell.angle_beta   90.00
_cell.angle_gamma   90.00
#
_symmetry.space_group_name_H-M   'P 1'
#
loop_
_entity.id
_entity.type
_entity.pdbx_description
1 polymer ?
#
loop_
_entity_poly.entity_id
_entity_poly.type
_entity_poly.pdbx_seq_one_letter_code
_entity_poly.pdbx_strand_id
1 'polypeptide(L)'
;MYVPAYGRAHADEGLLVYLEVCEHGAYDAARQLHALRLAGWFDDASGVLIGRTAAPDAEKMTQREAVADALGMLDVPIVLDADIGHTQPFLPLVNGASARVTVTDGVGVVTQTLG
;
A
#
# COMPACT_ATOMS: atom_id res chain seq x y z
N MET A 1 -13.22 -11.93 -0.98
CA MET A 1 -12.36 -10.84 -1.53
C MET A 1 -11.61 -11.35 -2.75
N TYR A 2 -11.50 -10.58 -3.79
CA TYR A 2 -10.86 -10.98 -5.04
C TYR A 2 -10.09 -9.80 -5.64
N VAL A 3 -9.09 -10.12 -6.44
CA VAL A 3 -8.31 -9.09 -7.14
C VAL A 3 -9.20 -8.48 -8.23
N PRO A 4 -9.30 -7.16 -8.32
CA PRO A 4 -10.11 -6.51 -9.34
C PRO A 4 -9.73 -6.96 -10.76
N ALA A 5 -10.73 -7.03 -11.63
CA ALA A 5 -10.52 -7.48 -13.01
C ALA A 5 -9.46 -6.65 -13.75
N TYR A 6 -9.42 -5.34 -13.50
CA TYR A 6 -8.40 -4.47 -14.07
C TYR A 6 -6.99 -4.93 -13.69
N GLY A 7 -6.76 -5.20 -12.42
CA GLY A 7 -5.45 -5.65 -11.96
C GLY A 7 -4.99 -6.91 -12.68
N ARG A 8 -5.88 -7.90 -12.80
CA ARG A 8 -5.55 -9.13 -13.52
C ARG A 8 -5.27 -8.91 -15.00
N ALA A 9 -6.01 -8.00 -15.63
CA ALA A 9 -5.85 -7.72 -17.06
C ALA A 9 -4.53 -7.01 -17.37
N HIS A 10 -3.94 -6.34 -16.39
CA HIS A 10 -2.73 -5.53 -16.59
C HIS A 10 -1.55 -6.03 -15.76
N ALA A 11 -1.60 -7.27 -15.27
CA ALA A 11 -0.58 -7.84 -14.40
C ALA A 11 0.80 -7.91 -15.07
N ASP A 12 0.85 -8.06 -16.39
CA ASP A 12 2.10 -8.10 -17.16
C ASP A 12 2.85 -6.76 -17.14
N GLU A 13 2.16 -5.66 -16.88
CA GLU A 13 2.78 -4.33 -16.76
C GLU A 13 3.32 -4.08 -15.34
N GLY A 14 2.99 -4.95 -14.39
CA GLY A 14 3.23 -4.74 -12.98
C GLY A 14 2.23 -3.76 -12.37
N LEU A 15 1.89 -3.97 -11.12
CA LEU A 15 0.91 -3.15 -10.41
C LEU A 15 1.57 -2.42 -9.25
N LEU A 16 1.28 -1.13 -9.13
CA LEU A 16 1.51 -0.39 -7.89
C LEU A 16 0.21 -0.45 -7.10
N VAL A 17 0.25 -1.14 -5.98
CA VAL A 17 -0.91 -1.28 -5.10
C VAL A 17 -0.79 -0.25 -3.99
N TYR A 18 -1.80 0.58 -3.79
CA TYR A 18 -1.80 1.49 -2.67
C TYR A 18 -2.96 1.21 -1.74
N LEU A 19 -2.71 1.37 -0.45
CA LEU A 19 -3.64 1.03 0.61
C LEU A 19 -3.59 2.06 1.70
N GLU A 20 -4.71 2.23 2.41
CA GLU A 20 -4.72 2.91 3.69
C GLU A 20 -5.41 2.01 4.71
N VAL A 21 -4.94 2.08 5.95
CA VAL A 21 -5.54 1.29 7.03
C VAL A 21 -6.47 2.14 7.90
N CYS A 22 -6.67 3.38 7.50
CA CYS A 22 -7.63 4.30 8.09
C CYS A 22 -7.46 4.41 9.61
N GLU A 23 -8.46 4.05 10.39
CA GLU A 23 -8.43 4.17 11.85
C GLU A 23 -8.17 2.83 12.54
N HIS A 24 -7.80 1.80 11.81
CA HIS A 24 -7.56 0.47 12.39
C HIS A 24 -6.29 0.45 13.24
N GLY A 25 -6.38 -0.13 14.42
CA GLY A 25 -5.21 -0.39 15.25
C GLY A 25 -4.26 -1.39 14.58
N ALA A 26 -3.04 -1.51 15.11
CA ALA A 26 -2.00 -2.30 14.48
C ALA A 26 -2.38 -3.77 14.30
N TYR A 27 -3.05 -4.39 15.26
CA TYR A 27 -3.47 -5.80 15.12
C TYR A 27 -4.49 -5.97 14.01
N ASP A 28 -5.46 -5.06 13.88
CA ASP A 28 -6.45 -5.13 12.83
C ASP A 28 -5.82 -4.85 11.46
N ALA A 29 -4.88 -3.91 11.40
CA ALA A 29 -4.13 -3.63 10.18
C ALA A 29 -3.36 -4.86 9.71
N ALA A 30 -2.66 -5.54 10.62
CA ALA A 30 -1.93 -6.76 10.30
C ALA A 30 -2.89 -7.85 9.78
N ARG A 31 -4.02 -8.04 10.44
CA ARG A 31 -5.01 -9.04 10.03
C ARG A 31 -5.56 -8.75 8.64
N GLN A 32 -5.90 -7.51 8.36
CA GLN A 32 -6.45 -7.13 7.06
C GLN A 32 -5.42 -7.26 5.94
N LEU A 33 -4.17 -6.85 6.20
CA LEU A 33 -3.10 -6.97 5.21
C LEU A 33 -2.78 -8.44 4.91
N HIS A 34 -2.77 -9.30 5.93
CA HIS A 34 -2.64 -10.74 5.70
C HIS A 34 -3.77 -11.29 4.85
N ALA A 35 -5.01 -10.85 5.10
CA ALA A 35 -6.17 -11.28 4.32
C ALA A 35 -6.03 -10.88 2.86
N LEU A 36 -5.59 -9.65 2.58
CA LEU A 36 -5.36 -9.18 1.21
C LEU A 36 -4.26 -10.00 0.54
N ARG A 37 -3.17 -10.27 1.24
CA ARG A 37 -2.07 -11.06 0.71
C ARG A 37 -2.53 -12.47 0.35
N LEU A 38 -3.25 -13.12 1.22
CA LEU A 38 -3.77 -14.47 0.99
C LEU A 38 -4.80 -14.51 -0.14
N ALA A 39 -5.51 -13.41 -0.36
CA ALA A 39 -6.47 -13.30 -1.47
C ALA A 39 -5.80 -12.99 -2.82
N GLY A 40 -4.49 -12.81 -2.87
CA GLY A 40 -3.74 -12.62 -4.10
C GLY A 40 -3.59 -11.17 -4.56
N TRP A 41 -3.91 -10.20 -3.70
CA TRP A 41 -3.87 -8.79 -4.08
C TRP A 41 -2.47 -8.28 -4.45
N PHE A 42 -1.43 -8.92 -3.94
CA PHE A 42 -0.05 -8.49 -4.17
C PHE A 42 0.72 -9.38 -5.13
N ASP A 43 0.08 -10.40 -5.70
CA ASP A 43 0.78 -11.39 -6.52
C ASP A 43 1.48 -10.76 -7.73
N ASP A 44 0.89 -9.73 -8.32
CA ASP A 44 1.45 -9.05 -9.49
C ASP A 44 1.97 -7.66 -9.15
N ALA A 45 2.13 -7.34 -7.88
CA ALA A 45 2.60 -6.03 -7.47
C ALA A 45 4.07 -5.85 -7.77
N SER A 46 4.42 -4.68 -8.33
CA SER A 46 5.80 -4.23 -8.48
C SER A 46 6.21 -3.31 -7.33
N GLY A 47 5.26 -2.87 -6.53
CA GLY A 47 5.48 -2.06 -5.35
C GLY A 47 4.19 -1.84 -4.59
N VAL A 48 4.30 -1.46 -3.33
CA VAL A 48 3.16 -1.20 -2.46
C VAL A 48 3.36 0.14 -1.76
N LEU A 49 2.33 0.99 -1.79
CA LEU A 49 2.29 2.24 -1.06
C LEU A 49 1.31 2.10 0.11
N ILE A 50 1.77 2.38 1.31
CA ILE A 50 0.92 2.37 2.50
C ILE A 50 0.70 3.82 2.94
N GLY A 51 -0.56 4.23 2.97
CA GLY A 51 -0.93 5.56 3.38
C GLY A 51 -0.59 5.83 4.84
N ARG A 52 -0.22 7.08 5.10
CA ARG A 52 0.04 7.54 6.46
C ARG A 52 -1.25 7.46 7.28
N THR A 53 -1.13 7.01 8.52
CA THR A 53 -2.28 6.86 9.41
C THR A 53 -2.03 7.57 10.74
N ALA A 54 -3.10 8.09 11.32
CA ALA A 54 -3.12 8.58 12.69
C ALA A 54 -3.61 7.52 13.70
N ALA A 55 -3.89 6.30 13.21
CA ALA A 55 -4.36 5.22 14.06
C ALA A 55 -3.28 4.81 15.08
N PRO A 56 -3.68 4.40 16.29
CA PRO A 56 -2.72 4.08 17.33
C PRO A 56 -1.97 2.79 17.05
N ASP A 57 -0.77 2.71 17.62
CA ASP A 57 -0.08 1.44 17.75
C ASP A 57 -0.78 0.59 18.81
N ALA A 58 -0.64 -0.72 18.71
CA ALA A 58 -1.06 -1.62 19.76
C ALA A 58 0.05 -1.76 20.81
N GLU A 59 -0.30 -2.32 21.97
CA GLU A 59 0.65 -2.47 23.08
C GLU A 59 1.94 -3.20 22.69
N LYS A 60 1.81 -4.22 21.83
CA LYS A 60 2.95 -5.06 21.43
C LYS A 60 3.25 -5.01 19.94
N MET A 61 2.65 -4.08 19.22
CA MET A 61 2.85 -3.99 17.78
C MET A 61 2.61 -2.55 17.30
N THR A 62 3.59 -1.98 16.60
CA THR A 62 3.42 -0.70 15.93
C THR A 62 2.74 -0.88 14.58
N GLN A 63 2.24 0.20 14.00
CA GLN A 63 1.69 0.17 12.65
C GLN A 63 2.74 -0.32 11.64
N ARG A 64 3.97 0.14 11.78
CA ARG A 64 5.08 -0.28 10.93
C ARG A 64 5.36 -1.78 11.06
N GLU A 65 5.35 -2.30 12.27
CA GLU A 65 5.53 -3.74 12.50
C GLU A 65 4.38 -4.56 11.91
N ALA A 66 3.15 -4.04 11.95
CA ALA A 66 2.01 -4.70 11.33
C ALA A 66 2.20 -4.89 9.83
N VAL A 67 2.69 -3.84 9.15
CA VAL A 67 2.98 -3.91 7.71
C VAL A 67 4.12 -4.90 7.45
N ALA A 68 5.18 -4.83 8.23
CA ALA A 68 6.33 -5.73 8.07
C ALA A 68 5.94 -7.19 8.29
N ASP A 69 5.09 -7.46 9.28
CA ASP A 69 4.61 -8.81 9.57
C ASP A 69 3.80 -9.38 8.40
N ALA A 70 2.91 -8.57 7.85
CA ALA A 70 1.99 -9.03 6.80
C ALA A 70 2.62 -9.06 5.42
N LEU A 71 3.47 -8.09 5.08
CA LEU A 71 3.96 -7.87 3.73
C LEU A 71 5.49 -8.00 3.58
N GLY A 72 6.21 -8.21 4.67
CA GLY A 72 7.68 -8.25 4.64
C GLY A 72 8.25 -9.37 3.77
N MET A 73 7.48 -10.41 3.48
CA MET A 73 7.91 -11.50 2.61
C MET A 73 7.79 -11.17 1.12
N LEU A 74 7.12 -10.10 0.76
CA LEU A 74 6.99 -9.70 -0.64
C LEU A 74 8.34 -9.18 -1.13
N ASP A 75 8.72 -9.60 -2.32
CA ASP A 75 10.00 -9.22 -2.92
C ASP A 75 9.82 -7.96 -3.78
N VAL A 76 9.21 -6.94 -3.20
CA VAL A 76 8.96 -5.66 -3.87
C VAL A 76 9.14 -4.52 -2.88
N PRO A 77 9.45 -3.30 -3.35
CA PRO A 77 9.51 -2.15 -2.47
C PRO A 77 8.18 -1.85 -1.80
N ILE A 78 8.24 -1.52 -0.52
CA ILE A 78 7.08 -1.10 0.26
C ILE A 78 7.38 0.29 0.82
N VAL A 79 6.57 1.27 0.42
CA VAL A 79 6.71 2.66 0.86
C VAL A 79 5.69 2.93 1.94
N LEU A 80 6.17 3.34 3.10
CA LEU A 80 5.32 3.70 4.24
C LEU A 80 5.07 5.20 4.29
N ASP A 81 4.05 5.59 5.04
CA ASP A 81 3.73 6.98 5.32
C ASP A 81 3.49 7.82 4.06
N ALA A 82 2.95 7.21 3.02
CA ALA A 82 2.56 7.94 1.82
C ALA A 82 1.42 8.92 2.13
N ASP A 83 1.42 10.07 1.45
CA ASP A 83 0.41 11.10 1.67
C ASP A 83 -0.90 10.77 0.95
N ILE A 84 -1.46 9.62 1.27
CA ILE A 84 -2.75 9.14 0.74
C ILE A 84 -3.63 8.71 1.92
N GLY A 85 -4.93 8.84 1.76
CA GLY A 85 -5.89 8.41 2.75
C GLY A 85 -6.51 9.56 3.54
N HIS A 86 -6.83 9.31 4.81
CA HIS A 86 -7.62 10.21 5.64
C HIS A 86 -6.81 11.21 6.48
N THR A 87 -5.48 11.09 6.48
CA THR A 87 -4.61 11.98 7.25
C THR A 87 -4.13 13.15 6.40
N GLN A 88 -4.33 14.36 6.88
CA GLN A 88 -3.91 15.58 6.19
C GLN A 88 -2.40 15.82 6.33
N PRO A 89 -1.70 16.33 5.30
CA PRO A 89 -2.18 16.51 3.93
C PRO A 89 -2.27 15.17 3.19
N PHE A 90 -3.10 15.12 2.16
CA PHE A 90 -3.19 13.91 1.34
C PHE A 90 -3.20 14.30 -0.14
N LEU A 91 -2.73 13.37 -0.98
CA LEU A 91 -2.67 13.52 -2.43
C LEU A 91 -3.74 12.67 -3.10
N PRO A 92 -4.42 13.17 -4.11
CA PRO A 92 -5.31 12.34 -4.91
C PRO A 92 -4.47 11.46 -5.83
N LEU A 93 -4.91 10.21 -5.99
CA LEU A 93 -4.32 9.27 -6.93
C LEU A 93 -5.39 8.85 -7.94
N VAL A 94 -4.96 8.66 -9.17
CA VAL A 94 -5.84 8.21 -10.26
C VAL A 94 -5.67 6.72 -10.43
N ASN A 95 -6.73 5.96 -10.15
CA ASN A 95 -6.72 4.51 -10.33
C ASN A 95 -6.57 4.17 -11.81
N GLY A 96 -5.72 3.21 -12.09
CA GLY A 96 -5.51 2.72 -13.45
C GLY A 96 -4.53 3.54 -14.27
N ALA A 97 -4.03 4.67 -13.77
CA ALA A 97 -3.00 5.45 -14.46
C ALA A 97 -1.63 4.78 -14.31
N SER A 98 -0.77 4.94 -15.32
CA SER A 98 0.63 4.55 -15.19
C SER A 98 1.30 5.43 -14.15
N ALA A 99 2.11 4.84 -13.29
CA ALA A 99 2.73 5.58 -12.20
C ALA A 99 4.19 5.17 -12.00
N ARG A 100 4.97 6.13 -11.53
CA ARG A 100 6.34 5.91 -11.09
C ARG A 100 6.48 6.49 -9.68
N VAL A 101 7.08 5.71 -8.80
CA VAL A 101 7.36 6.13 -7.43
C VAL A 101 8.85 6.10 -7.21
N THR A 102 9.40 7.21 -6.72
CA THR A 102 10.80 7.28 -6.32
C THR A 102 10.88 7.80 -4.89
N VAL A 103 11.81 7.23 -4.11
CA VAL A 103 12.07 7.69 -2.75
C VAL A 103 13.56 7.94 -2.63
N THR A 104 13.94 9.17 -2.27
CA THR A 104 15.32 9.59 -2.09
C THR A 104 15.42 10.44 -0.82
N ASP A 105 16.30 10.04 0.10
CA ASP A 105 16.50 10.74 1.37
C ASP A 105 15.21 10.98 2.15
N GLY A 106 14.31 9.99 2.15
CA GLY A 106 13.04 10.09 2.86
C GLY A 106 11.97 10.91 2.14
N VAL A 107 12.26 11.43 0.95
CA VAL A 107 11.29 12.18 0.14
C VAL A 107 10.78 11.30 -0.98
N GLY A 108 9.46 11.10 -1.01
CA GLY A 108 8.81 10.32 -2.06
C GLY A 108 8.19 11.21 -3.11
N VAL A 109 8.28 10.78 -4.36
CA VAL A 109 7.62 11.44 -5.49
C VAL A 109 6.83 10.40 -6.25
N VAL A 110 5.55 10.70 -6.47
CA VAL A 110 4.66 9.87 -7.31
C VAL A 110 4.34 10.67 -8.57
N THR A 111 4.68 10.10 -9.70
CA THR A 111 4.37 10.70 -11.02
C THR A 111 3.38 9.79 -11.72
N GLN A 112 2.26 10.34 -12.13
CA GLN A 112 1.25 9.60 -12.88
C GLN A 112 1.10 10.18 -14.28
N THR A 113 0.94 9.29 -15.23
CA THR A 113 0.69 9.67 -16.63
C THR A 113 -0.72 9.25 -16.99
N LEU A 114 -1.53 10.22 -17.44
CA LEU A 114 -2.90 9.99 -17.88
C LEU A 114 -2.91 9.80 -19.39
N GLY A 115 -3.54 8.76 -19.82
CA GLY A 115 -3.68 8.50 -21.26
C GLY A 115 -3.20 7.17 -21.73
#